data_5653722e1085be2ddaa38fba3ea553bc
#
_entry.id   5653722e1085be2ddaa38fba3ea553bc
#
_cell.length_a   1.000
_cell.length_b   1.000
_cell.length_c   1.000
_cell.angle_alpha   90.00
_cell.angle_beta   90.00
_cell.angle_gamma   90.00
#
_symmetry.space_group_name_H-M   'P 1'
#
loop_
_entity.id
_entity.type
_entity.pdbx_description
1 polymer ?
#
loop_
_entity_poly.entity_id
_entity_poly.type
_entity_poly.pdbx_seq_one_letter_code
_entity_poly.pdbx_strand_id
1 'polypeptide(L)'
;YGLGERLSAELPASRGKGQIFKVFDFLAGLRPEGKTDLRASIGEFVQRIKRRGIAIVISDFYDHSGYEEGLNLLRYHRFEPAAIQIIDPVEVNPSVRGDIEIVDMETGELREVTLSQSLIDAYKKEHTQYCETLAAFCKSRSVSYIRAETSLPFDDLTLSALRQGGFIR
;
A
#
# COMPACT_ATOMS: atom_id res chain seq x y z
N TYR A 1 5.57 11.73 0.60
CA TYR A 1 6.39 11.16 -0.48
C TYR A 1 5.51 10.28 -1.35
N GLY A 2 5.59 10.43 -2.68
CA GLY A 2 5.07 9.47 -3.64
C GLY A 2 6.10 8.37 -3.89
N LEU A 3 5.62 7.12 -3.96
CA LEU A 3 6.44 5.95 -4.27
C LEU A 3 6.26 5.57 -5.74
N GLY A 4 7.31 5.07 -6.36
CA GLY A 4 7.35 4.55 -7.72
C GLY A 4 8.58 3.64 -7.86
N GLU A 5 9.25 3.58 -9.00
CA GLU A 5 10.57 2.93 -9.11
C GLU A 5 11.60 3.58 -8.16
N ARG A 6 11.37 4.86 -7.86
CA ARG A 6 12.09 5.67 -6.89
C ARG A 6 11.11 6.64 -6.23
N LEU A 7 11.59 7.49 -5.30
CA LEU A 7 10.74 8.56 -4.77
C LEU A 7 10.33 9.52 -5.89
N SER A 8 9.06 9.52 -6.23
CA SER A 8 8.50 10.28 -7.38
C SER A 8 8.13 11.72 -7.01
N ALA A 9 7.75 11.95 -5.76
CA ALA A 9 7.29 13.25 -5.29
C ALA A 9 7.57 13.46 -3.81
N GLU A 10 7.73 14.70 -3.40
CA GLU A 10 7.98 15.09 -2.02
C GLU A 10 7.16 16.32 -1.63
N LEU A 11 6.43 16.22 -0.52
CA LEU A 11 5.87 17.38 0.17
C LEU A 11 6.78 17.70 1.36
N PRO A 12 7.42 18.88 1.39
CA PRO A 12 8.28 19.26 2.50
C PRO A 12 7.56 19.26 3.85
N ALA A 13 8.28 18.82 4.90
CA ALA A 13 7.71 18.74 6.24
C ALA A 13 7.23 20.12 6.71
N SER A 14 6.02 20.18 7.20
CA SER A 14 5.37 21.41 7.67
C SER A 14 4.63 21.17 9.00
N ARG A 15 4.32 22.24 9.73
CA ARG A 15 3.61 22.17 11.01
C ARG A 15 2.36 23.04 10.98
N GLY A 16 1.34 22.65 11.74
CA GLY A 16 0.10 23.40 11.95
C GLY A 16 -1.09 22.84 11.17
N LYS A 17 -2.27 23.04 11.74
CA LYS A 17 -3.53 22.47 11.23
C LYS A 17 -3.86 22.90 9.78
N GLY A 18 -3.50 24.12 9.40
CA GLY A 18 -3.76 24.63 8.03
C GLY A 18 -2.92 23.93 6.93
N GLN A 19 -1.94 23.11 7.30
CA GLN A 19 -1.13 22.40 6.30
C GLN A 19 -1.84 21.19 5.69
N ILE A 20 -2.97 20.78 6.26
CA ILE A 20 -3.75 19.65 5.73
C ILE A 20 -4.21 19.90 4.28
N PHE A 21 -4.54 21.12 3.94
CA PHE A 21 -4.94 21.48 2.57
C PHE A 21 -3.79 21.28 1.58
N LYS A 22 -2.54 21.58 1.98
CA LYS A 22 -1.36 21.29 1.14
C LYS A 22 -1.15 19.79 0.93
N VAL A 23 -1.50 18.98 1.93
CA VAL A 23 -1.44 17.50 1.78
C VAL A 23 -2.50 17.06 0.76
N PHE A 24 -3.71 17.59 0.82
CA PHE A 24 -4.75 17.27 -0.16
C PHE A 24 -4.35 17.70 -1.57
N ASP A 25 -3.86 18.93 -1.73
CA ASP A 25 -3.37 19.42 -3.03
C ASP A 25 -2.22 18.57 -3.57
N PHE A 26 -1.29 18.18 -2.70
CA PHE A 26 -0.19 17.28 -3.05
C PHE A 26 -0.71 15.92 -3.52
N LEU A 27 -1.62 15.30 -2.77
CA LEU A 27 -2.19 13.99 -3.14
C LEU A 27 -3.00 14.08 -4.43
N ALA A 28 -3.79 15.14 -4.60
CA ALA A 28 -4.55 15.35 -5.83
C ALA A 28 -3.68 15.61 -7.07
N GLY A 29 -2.48 16.14 -6.85
CA GLY A 29 -1.49 16.38 -7.90
C GLY A 29 -0.63 15.19 -8.28
N LEU A 30 -0.63 14.11 -7.47
CA LEU A 30 0.13 12.89 -7.79
C LEU A 30 -0.41 12.26 -9.08
N ARG A 31 0.53 11.85 -9.92
CA ARG A 31 0.24 11.07 -11.13
C ARG A 31 0.86 9.70 -10.93
N PRO A 32 0.03 8.64 -10.78
CA PRO A 32 0.55 7.28 -10.75
C PRO A 32 1.03 6.91 -12.16
N GLU A 33 2.32 6.72 -12.31
CA GLU A 33 2.96 6.38 -13.60
C GLU A 33 4.11 5.40 -13.35
N GLY A 34 4.26 4.43 -14.27
CA GLY A 34 5.37 3.48 -14.24
C GLY A 34 5.23 2.40 -13.17
N LYS A 35 6.33 1.70 -12.95
CA LYS A 35 6.40 0.58 -12.00
C LYS A 35 6.65 1.07 -10.58
N THR A 36 6.33 0.21 -9.63
CA THR A 36 6.63 0.41 -8.20
C THR A 36 7.81 -0.47 -7.78
N ASP A 37 8.73 0.10 -7.01
CA ASP A 37 9.78 -0.61 -6.27
C ASP A 37 9.84 -0.04 -4.84
N LEU A 38 9.16 -0.72 -3.93
CA LEU A 38 9.08 -0.31 -2.52
C LEU A 38 10.46 -0.28 -1.86
N ARG A 39 11.33 -1.24 -2.20
CA ARG A 39 12.67 -1.31 -1.64
C ARG A 39 13.51 -0.12 -2.06
N ALA A 40 13.54 0.20 -3.36
CA ALA A 40 14.32 1.32 -3.88
C ALA A 40 13.79 2.66 -3.35
N SER A 41 12.47 2.88 -3.39
CA SER A 41 11.82 4.09 -2.90
C SER A 41 12.04 4.32 -1.40
N ILE A 42 11.86 3.28 -0.59
CA ILE A 42 12.10 3.35 0.86
C ILE A 42 13.60 3.52 1.14
N GLY A 43 14.48 2.88 0.35
CA GLY A 43 15.92 3.08 0.44
C GLY A 43 16.33 4.54 0.25
N GLU A 44 15.77 5.22 -0.74
CA GLU A 44 15.98 6.67 -0.92
C GLU A 44 15.39 7.50 0.23
N PHE A 45 14.19 7.15 0.69
CA PHE A 45 13.54 7.83 1.80
C PHE A 45 14.41 7.83 3.05
N VAL A 46 14.92 6.66 3.47
CA VAL A 46 15.74 6.57 4.70
C VAL A 46 17.09 7.26 4.59
N GLN A 47 17.61 7.44 3.37
CA GLN A 47 18.81 8.23 3.12
C GLN A 47 18.57 9.73 3.23
N ARG A 48 17.41 10.21 2.76
CA ARG A 48 17.04 11.64 2.76
C ARG A 48 16.60 12.10 4.15
N ILE A 49 15.85 11.27 4.88
CA ILE A 49 15.23 11.66 6.15
C ILE A 49 16.12 11.27 7.33
N LYS A 50 16.76 12.28 7.91
CA LYS A 50 17.62 12.10 9.09
C LYS A 50 16.85 12.01 10.41
N ARG A 51 15.64 12.57 10.47
CA ARG A 51 14.78 12.52 11.66
C ARG A 51 13.99 11.24 11.66
N ARG A 52 14.01 10.56 12.80
CA ARG A 52 13.25 9.32 13.01
C ARG A 52 11.86 9.63 13.51
N GLY A 53 10.95 8.69 13.33
CA GLY A 53 9.56 8.81 13.74
C GLY A 53 8.72 7.69 13.14
N ILE A 54 7.43 7.88 13.13
CA ILE A 54 6.49 6.96 12.49
C ILE A 54 6.62 7.10 10.97
N ALA A 55 6.78 5.97 10.28
CA ALA A 55 6.80 5.90 8.82
C ALA A 55 5.59 5.10 8.37
N ILE A 56 4.57 5.76 7.82
CA ILE A 56 3.36 5.11 7.31
C ILE A 56 3.56 4.84 5.83
N VAL A 57 3.49 3.57 5.45
CA VAL A 57 3.50 3.11 4.05
C VAL A 57 2.08 2.75 3.67
N ILE A 58 1.53 3.41 2.65
CA ILE A 58 0.18 3.20 2.12
C ILE A 58 0.34 2.64 0.72
N SER A 59 -0.10 1.41 0.50
CA SER A 59 0.04 0.68 -0.76
C SER A 59 -0.92 -0.51 -0.79
N ASP A 60 -1.15 -1.10 -1.95
CA ASP A 60 -1.72 -2.45 -2.10
C ASP A 60 -0.70 -3.55 -1.76
N PHE A 61 0.59 -3.18 -1.76
CA PHE A 61 1.75 -4.04 -1.54
C PHE A 61 1.99 -5.11 -2.64
N TYR A 62 1.36 -5.00 -3.81
CA TYR A 62 1.58 -5.91 -4.94
C TYR A 62 2.86 -5.62 -5.72
N ASP A 63 3.93 -5.28 -5.02
CA ASP A 63 5.22 -5.04 -5.63
C ASP A 63 5.90 -6.36 -6.02
N HIS A 64 6.37 -6.47 -7.27
CA HIS A 64 7.09 -7.65 -7.76
C HIS A 64 8.41 -7.90 -7.02
N SER A 65 9.05 -6.86 -6.50
CA SER A 65 10.28 -6.97 -5.69
C SER A 65 10.00 -7.39 -4.24
N GLY A 66 8.73 -7.43 -3.84
CA GLY A 66 8.28 -7.72 -2.49
C GLY A 66 8.34 -6.50 -1.54
N TYR A 67 7.67 -6.63 -0.42
CA TYR A 67 7.55 -5.56 0.59
C TYR A 67 8.50 -5.74 1.78
N GLU A 68 9.03 -6.93 1.96
CA GLU A 68 9.75 -7.32 3.17
C GLU A 68 11.02 -6.51 3.39
N GLU A 69 11.81 -6.35 2.32
CA GLU A 69 13.07 -5.62 2.41
C GLU A 69 12.83 -4.14 2.68
N GLY A 70 11.85 -3.52 2.01
CA GLY A 70 11.48 -2.13 2.22
C GLY A 70 11.05 -1.86 3.67
N LEU A 71 10.13 -2.66 4.20
CA LEU A 71 9.67 -2.53 5.59
C LEU A 71 10.78 -2.82 6.61
N ASN A 72 11.66 -3.77 6.32
CA ASN A 72 12.83 -4.04 7.18
C ASN A 72 13.83 -2.87 7.16
N LEU A 73 14.03 -2.19 6.02
CA LEU A 73 14.88 -1.00 5.93
C LEU A 73 14.40 0.12 6.85
N LEU A 74 13.09 0.40 6.90
CA LEU A 74 12.54 1.37 7.84
C LEU A 74 12.91 1.04 9.28
N ARG A 75 12.75 -0.21 9.70
CA ARG A 75 13.10 -0.67 11.05
C ARG A 75 14.59 -0.56 11.32
N TYR A 76 15.42 -1.01 10.38
CA TYR A 76 16.87 -0.92 10.49
C TYR A 76 17.33 0.53 10.72
N HIS A 77 16.71 1.46 10.02
CA HIS A 77 16.95 2.90 10.19
C HIS A 77 16.20 3.51 11.37
N ARG A 78 15.61 2.69 12.25
CA ARG A 78 14.95 3.07 13.51
C ARG A 78 13.72 3.97 13.31
N PHE A 79 13.00 3.81 12.25
CA PHE A 79 11.63 4.29 12.13
C PHE A 79 10.67 3.31 12.84
N GLU A 80 9.50 3.81 13.19
CA GLU A 80 8.36 3.01 13.64
C GLU A 80 7.43 2.78 12.43
N PRO A 81 7.57 1.66 11.70
CA PRO A 81 6.81 1.47 10.48
C PRO A 81 5.37 1.07 10.77
N ALA A 82 4.47 1.62 9.98
CA ALA A 82 3.08 1.23 9.87
C ALA A 82 2.73 0.97 8.40
N ALA A 83 2.14 -0.18 8.11
CA ALA A 83 1.68 -0.57 6.79
C ALA A 83 0.17 -0.46 6.72
N ILE A 84 -0.34 0.33 5.79
CA ILE A 84 -1.78 0.43 5.47
C ILE A 84 -1.96 -0.21 4.10
N GLN A 85 -2.48 -1.43 4.08
CA GLN A 85 -2.82 -2.11 2.84
C GLN A 85 -4.17 -1.62 2.33
N ILE A 86 -4.18 -1.05 1.14
CA ILE A 86 -5.41 -0.63 0.45
C ILE A 86 -5.91 -1.80 -0.41
N ILE A 87 -7.18 -2.12 -0.30
CA ILE A 87 -7.83 -3.20 -1.06
C ILE A 87 -9.13 -2.69 -1.67
N ASP A 88 -9.32 -2.93 -2.97
CA ASP A 88 -10.60 -2.70 -3.61
C ASP A 88 -11.48 -3.96 -3.48
N PRO A 89 -12.77 -3.83 -3.10
CA PRO A 89 -13.69 -4.98 -3.05
C PRO A 89 -13.82 -5.74 -4.37
N VAL A 90 -13.62 -5.08 -5.50
CA VAL A 90 -13.63 -5.72 -6.83
C VAL A 90 -12.45 -6.68 -6.98
N GLU A 91 -11.30 -6.37 -6.38
CA GLU A 91 -10.14 -7.28 -6.35
C GLU A 91 -10.44 -8.53 -5.50
N VAL A 92 -11.11 -8.35 -4.36
CA VAL A 92 -11.47 -9.49 -3.48
C VAL A 92 -12.53 -10.37 -4.11
N ASN A 93 -13.52 -9.76 -4.78
CA ASN A 93 -14.67 -10.45 -5.35
C ASN A 93 -14.90 -10.01 -6.81
N PRO A 94 -14.09 -10.48 -7.77
CA PRO A 94 -14.32 -10.18 -9.18
C PRO A 94 -15.70 -10.67 -9.61
N SER A 95 -16.54 -9.76 -10.10
CA SER A 95 -17.90 -10.08 -10.57
C SER A 95 -17.94 -10.44 -12.05
N VAL A 96 -16.86 -10.17 -12.77
CA VAL A 96 -16.74 -10.41 -14.22
C VAL A 96 -16.49 -11.87 -14.49
N ARG A 97 -17.13 -12.42 -15.55
CA ARG A 97 -16.99 -13.81 -15.99
C ARG A 97 -16.90 -13.87 -17.51
N GLY A 98 -16.31 -14.96 -18.02
CA GLY A 98 -16.14 -15.18 -19.45
C GLY A 98 -14.80 -14.67 -19.96
N ASP A 99 -14.74 -14.43 -21.25
CA ASP A 99 -13.53 -13.94 -21.91
C ASP A 99 -13.38 -12.47 -21.68
N ILE A 100 -12.27 -12.07 -21.08
CA ILE A 100 -11.93 -10.67 -20.79
C ILE A 100 -10.51 -10.37 -21.21
N GLU A 101 -10.26 -9.12 -21.49
CA GLU A 101 -8.94 -8.57 -21.68
C GLU A 101 -8.51 -7.83 -20.40
N ILE A 102 -7.42 -8.27 -19.81
CA ILE A 102 -6.83 -7.64 -18.63
C ILE A 102 -5.70 -6.71 -19.09
N VAL A 103 -5.73 -5.48 -18.63
CA VAL A 103 -4.67 -4.48 -18.87
C VAL A 103 -3.85 -4.33 -17.62
N ASP A 104 -2.56 -4.59 -17.70
CA ASP A 104 -1.64 -4.25 -16.63
C ASP A 104 -1.45 -2.72 -16.60
N MET A 105 -1.86 -2.09 -15.51
CA MET A 105 -1.85 -0.62 -15.40
C MET A 105 -0.44 -0.03 -15.27
N GLU A 106 0.55 -0.81 -14.87
CA GLU A 106 1.93 -0.36 -14.77
C GLU A 106 2.70 -0.49 -16.09
N THR A 107 2.45 -1.58 -16.83
CA THR A 107 3.19 -1.89 -18.06
C THR A 107 2.39 -1.64 -19.34
N GLY A 108 1.07 -1.55 -19.25
CA GLY A 108 0.16 -1.48 -20.40
C GLY A 108 0.03 -2.83 -21.16
N GLU A 109 0.58 -3.93 -20.61
CA GLU A 109 0.49 -5.24 -21.24
C GLU A 109 -0.95 -5.75 -21.23
N LEU A 110 -1.40 -6.27 -22.38
CA LEU A 110 -2.73 -6.83 -22.55
C LEU A 110 -2.66 -8.35 -22.47
N ARG A 111 -3.58 -8.95 -21.73
CA ARG A 111 -3.72 -10.41 -21.63
C ARG A 111 -5.17 -10.81 -21.75
N GLU A 112 -5.47 -11.68 -22.72
CA GLU A 112 -6.77 -12.33 -22.82
C GLU A 112 -6.85 -13.48 -21.82
N VAL A 113 -7.89 -13.50 -21.00
CA VAL A 113 -8.10 -14.52 -19.97
C VAL A 113 -9.58 -14.93 -19.95
N THR A 114 -9.84 -16.23 -19.93
CA THR A 114 -11.18 -16.75 -19.68
C THR A 114 -11.39 -16.94 -18.17
N LEU A 115 -12.19 -16.07 -17.56
CA LEU A 115 -12.52 -16.17 -16.14
C LEU A 115 -13.58 -17.24 -15.88
N SER A 116 -13.11 -18.46 -15.58
CA SER A 116 -13.94 -19.55 -15.08
C SER A 116 -14.17 -19.42 -13.57
N GLN A 117 -15.20 -20.07 -13.04
CA GLN A 117 -15.45 -20.10 -11.59
C GLN A 117 -14.24 -20.65 -10.82
N SER A 118 -13.62 -21.72 -11.33
CA SER A 118 -12.45 -22.35 -10.71
C SER A 118 -11.25 -21.40 -10.63
N LEU A 119 -11.04 -20.57 -11.67
CA LEU A 119 -9.97 -19.57 -11.67
C LEU A 119 -10.25 -18.46 -10.66
N ILE A 120 -11.50 -18.00 -10.56
CA ILE A 120 -11.92 -17.00 -9.57
C ILE A 120 -11.73 -17.55 -8.15
N ASP A 121 -12.09 -18.79 -7.89
CA ASP A 121 -11.93 -19.40 -6.57
C ASP A 121 -10.44 -19.58 -6.20
N ALA A 122 -9.61 -19.98 -7.16
CA ALA A 122 -8.17 -20.05 -6.98
C ALA A 122 -7.57 -18.66 -6.68
N TYR A 123 -7.96 -17.65 -7.46
CA TYR A 123 -7.52 -16.27 -7.23
C TYR A 123 -7.89 -15.77 -5.82
N LYS A 124 -9.13 -15.96 -5.38
CA LYS A 124 -9.57 -15.56 -4.03
C LYS A 124 -8.76 -16.23 -2.93
N LYS A 125 -8.44 -17.50 -3.11
CA LYS A 125 -7.59 -18.23 -2.17
C LYS A 125 -6.18 -17.64 -2.10
N GLU A 126 -5.56 -17.39 -3.23
CA GLU A 126 -4.21 -16.78 -3.31
C GLU A 126 -4.21 -15.36 -2.75
N HIS A 127 -5.20 -14.54 -3.09
CA HIS A 127 -5.35 -13.20 -2.54
C HIS A 127 -5.47 -13.23 -1.00
N THR A 128 -6.32 -14.11 -0.46
CA THR A 128 -6.47 -14.26 0.99
C THR A 128 -5.15 -14.67 1.63
N GLN A 129 -4.47 -15.67 1.08
CA GLN A 129 -3.18 -16.15 1.55
C GLN A 129 -2.13 -15.06 1.53
N TYR A 130 -2.09 -14.26 0.47
CA TYR A 130 -1.18 -13.12 0.35
C TYR A 130 -1.41 -12.10 1.48
N CYS A 131 -2.65 -11.70 1.70
CA CYS A 131 -2.99 -10.75 2.77
C CYS A 131 -2.65 -11.29 4.17
N GLU A 132 -2.86 -12.59 4.41
CA GLU A 132 -2.49 -13.23 5.68
C GLU A 132 -0.97 -13.28 5.87
N THR A 133 -0.23 -13.55 4.80
CA THR A 133 1.23 -13.57 4.79
C THR A 133 1.81 -12.19 5.12
N LEU A 134 1.29 -11.13 4.50
CA LEU A 134 1.68 -9.76 4.81
C LEU A 134 1.37 -9.40 6.26
N ALA A 135 0.17 -9.73 6.75
CA ALA A 135 -0.21 -9.48 8.14
C ALA A 135 0.69 -10.23 9.13
N ALA A 136 1.00 -11.50 8.86
CA ALA A 136 1.89 -12.32 9.68
C ALA A 136 3.33 -11.77 9.67
N PHE A 137 3.84 -11.36 8.51
CA PHE A 137 5.13 -10.70 8.40
C PHE A 137 5.18 -9.43 9.25
N CYS A 138 4.22 -8.52 9.08
CA CYS A 138 4.14 -7.28 9.85
C CYS A 138 4.13 -7.56 11.36
N LYS A 139 3.30 -8.51 11.81
CA LYS A 139 3.22 -8.91 13.20
C LYS A 139 4.57 -9.45 13.72
N SER A 140 5.24 -10.31 12.96
CA SER A 140 6.53 -10.90 13.33
C SER A 140 7.65 -9.88 13.45
N ARG A 141 7.50 -8.75 12.77
CA ARG A 141 8.48 -7.66 12.70
C ARG A 141 8.08 -6.44 13.52
N SER A 142 7.01 -6.49 14.32
CA SER A 142 6.49 -5.35 15.07
C SER A 142 6.22 -4.14 14.18
N VAL A 143 5.71 -4.38 12.97
CA VAL A 143 5.17 -3.37 12.06
C VAL A 143 3.67 -3.29 12.33
N SER A 144 3.15 -2.10 12.63
CA SER A 144 1.71 -1.89 12.72
C SER A 144 1.08 -2.16 11.35
N TYR A 145 0.03 -2.98 11.30
CA TYR A 145 -0.62 -3.34 10.04
C TYR A 145 -2.11 -3.08 10.09
N ILE A 146 -2.62 -2.47 9.05
CA ILE A 146 -4.03 -2.14 8.88
C ILE A 146 -4.43 -2.52 7.46
N ARG A 147 -5.55 -3.23 7.32
CA ARG A 147 -6.18 -3.48 6.03
C ARG A 147 -7.34 -2.50 5.86
N ALA A 148 -7.31 -1.75 4.78
CA ALA A 148 -8.24 -0.69 4.46
C ALA A 148 -8.96 -1.02 3.15
N GLU A 149 -10.26 -1.30 3.23
CA GLU A 149 -11.10 -1.48 2.04
C GLU A 149 -11.61 -0.13 1.54
N THR A 150 -11.51 0.12 0.23
CA THR A 150 -11.94 1.39 -0.39
C THR A 150 -13.45 1.65 -0.29
N SER A 151 -14.23 0.60 -0.04
CA SER A 151 -15.70 0.68 0.16
C SER A 151 -16.12 1.17 1.53
N LEU A 152 -15.22 1.12 2.53
CA LEU A 152 -15.56 1.54 3.89
C LEU A 152 -15.61 3.07 4.00
N PRO A 153 -16.60 3.63 4.70
CA PRO A 153 -16.62 5.04 5.03
C PRO A 153 -15.33 5.45 5.74
N PHE A 154 -14.81 6.62 5.40
CA PHE A 154 -13.55 7.12 5.94
C PHE A 154 -13.52 7.16 7.47
N ASP A 155 -14.65 7.50 8.11
CA ASP A 155 -14.76 7.59 9.56
C ASP A 155 -14.56 6.21 10.21
N ASP A 156 -15.18 5.17 9.66
CA ASP A 156 -15.07 3.79 10.15
C ASP A 156 -13.65 3.25 9.93
N LEU A 157 -13.06 3.53 8.77
CA LEU A 157 -11.69 3.18 8.45
C LEU A 157 -10.71 3.84 9.42
N THR A 158 -10.88 5.14 9.66
CA THR A 158 -9.99 5.89 10.57
C THR A 158 -10.09 5.37 11.99
N LEU A 159 -11.29 5.11 12.50
CA LEU A 159 -11.49 4.57 13.85
C LEU A 159 -10.92 3.16 13.99
N SER A 160 -11.11 2.30 13.00
CA SER A 160 -10.55 0.94 13.01
C SER A 160 -9.03 0.96 12.91
N ALA A 161 -8.48 1.80 12.04
CA ALA A 161 -7.06 2.00 11.86
C ALA A 161 -6.36 2.48 13.12
N LEU A 162 -6.94 3.48 13.78
CA LEU A 162 -6.40 4.02 15.02
C LEU A 162 -6.44 3.03 16.18
N ARG A 163 -7.49 2.19 16.25
CA ARG A 163 -7.62 1.14 17.27
C ARG A 163 -6.67 -0.02 17.02
N GLN A 164 -6.63 -0.55 15.80
CA GLN A 164 -5.79 -1.70 15.43
C GLN A 164 -4.31 -1.35 15.39
N GLY A 165 -3.98 -0.15 14.94
CA GLY A 165 -2.61 0.36 14.90
C GLY A 165 -2.02 0.73 16.25
N GLY A 166 -2.82 0.69 17.33
CA GLY A 166 -2.37 1.05 18.68
C GLY A 166 -2.11 2.56 18.87
N PHE A 167 -2.57 3.38 17.93
CA PHE A 167 -2.40 4.84 17.96
C PHE A 167 -3.37 5.52 18.95
N ILE A 168 -4.47 4.86 19.30
CA ILE A 168 -5.43 5.29 20.32
C ILE A 168 -5.67 4.10 21.29
N ARG A 169 -5.65 4.40 22.59
CA ARG A 169 -6.06 3.50 23.66
C ARG A 169 -7.48 3.80 24.09
#